data_47b3f9d4472b6c87d0b2321a47857543
#
_entry.id   47b3f9d4472b6c87d0b2321a47857543
#
_cell.length_a   1.000
_cell.length_b   1.000
_cell.length_c   1.000
_cell.angle_alpha   90.00
_cell.angle_beta   90.00
_cell.angle_gamma   90.00
#
_symmetry.space_group_name_H-M   'P 1'
#
loop_
_entity.id
_entity.type
_entity.pdbx_description
1 polymer ?
#
loop_
_entity_poly.entity_id
_entity_poly.type
_entity_poly.pdbx_seq_one_letter_code
_entity_poly.pdbx_strand_id
1 'polypeptide(L)'
;MEVSLSQMAVLDAVARNRSFSGAARDLHIGQPVVSRTVALVERVVNATLFTRTTRTVEVTDAGRAYLAIARSVLAAADRGHRQWDGYQAGENGEVAVAVLPSVAATVLPAAVREFTRGRPGRSVTVYDVPADEGLNMLKAGHVDLAMCEARQTHLAPDFADVQLLTADTLVAVMPPDSPLAALDEITWAQLAQHPFVALLPGSSVRALTDFGFDAASTSPRALVTARGIPTVAGLVAADIGVSAVPTGVLPVLGSQTLAVTPLTDPVVTRRIHLLERTPPSPAAHAFRKALTDAYALWPAKGSAP
;
A
#
# COMPACT_ATOMS: atom_id res chain seq x y z
N MET A 1 27.26 -22.22 -14.17
CA MET A 1 26.16 -23.02 -13.57
C MET A 1 25.05 -22.00 -13.25
N GLU A 2 23.82 -22.24 -13.68
CA GLU A 2 22.69 -21.29 -13.48
C GLU A 2 21.93 -21.66 -12.20
N VAL A 3 21.37 -20.65 -11.54
CA VAL A 3 20.49 -20.85 -10.36
C VAL A 3 19.06 -21.02 -10.84
N SER A 4 18.40 -22.11 -10.47
CA SER A 4 17.02 -22.41 -10.86
C SER A 4 15.97 -21.68 -10.02
N LEU A 5 14.75 -21.57 -10.51
CA LEU A 5 13.60 -21.02 -9.76
C LEU A 5 13.37 -21.74 -8.43
N SER A 6 13.47 -23.08 -8.42
CA SER A 6 13.31 -23.87 -7.19
C SER A 6 14.40 -23.56 -6.16
N GLN A 7 15.63 -23.31 -6.59
CA GLN A 7 16.71 -22.90 -5.71
C GLN A 7 16.48 -21.49 -5.15
N MET A 8 16.03 -20.57 -5.97
CA MET A 8 15.63 -19.21 -5.51
C MET A 8 14.49 -19.27 -4.49
N ALA A 9 13.50 -20.13 -4.69
CA ALA A 9 12.40 -20.34 -3.74
C ALA A 9 12.90 -20.87 -2.38
N VAL A 10 13.90 -21.75 -2.38
CA VAL A 10 14.53 -22.23 -1.14
C VAL A 10 15.21 -21.08 -0.39
N LEU A 11 15.95 -20.21 -1.07
CA LEU A 11 16.58 -19.04 -0.44
C LEU A 11 15.54 -18.11 0.18
N ASP A 12 14.47 -17.81 -0.54
CA ASP A 12 13.41 -16.95 -0.04
C ASP A 12 12.70 -17.55 1.19
N ALA A 13 12.41 -18.85 1.16
CA ALA A 13 11.85 -19.57 2.31
C ALA A 13 12.77 -19.52 3.56
N VAL A 14 14.09 -19.66 3.38
CA VAL A 14 15.06 -19.53 4.49
C VAL A 14 15.05 -18.11 5.05
N ALA A 15 15.00 -17.10 4.19
CA ALA A 15 14.96 -15.70 4.60
C ALA A 15 13.67 -15.35 5.38
N ARG A 16 12.50 -15.81 4.89
CA ARG A 16 11.19 -15.59 5.55
C ARG A 16 11.12 -16.28 6.92
N ASN A 17 11.53 -17.53 6.98
CA ASN A 17 11.46 -18.32 8.21
C ASN A 17 12.60 -18.05 9.20
N ARG A 18 13.68 -17.39 8.78
CA ARG A 18 14.93 -17.20 9.53
C ARG A 18 15.45 -18.51 10.11
N SER A 19 15.18 -19.63 9.41
CA SER A 19 15.45 -21.00 9.88
C SER A 19 15.46 -21.98 8.71
N PHE A 20 16.49 -22.81 8.63
CA PHE A 20 16.58 -23.88 7.63
C PHE A 20 15.53 -24.97 7.86
N SER A 21 15.24 -25.31 9.12
CA SER A 21 14.20 -26.29 9.45
C SER A 21 12.79 -25.71 9.24
N GLY A 22 12.61 -24.40 9.46
CA GLY A 22 11.38 -23.68 9.13
C GLY A 22 11.11 -23.69 7.61
N ALA A 23 12.12 -23.34 6.81
CA ALA A 23 12.03 -23.37 5.35
C ALA A 23 11.76 -24.79 4.81
N ALA A 24 12.39 -25.81 5.41
CA ALA A 24 12.17 -27.21 5.03
C ALA A 24 10.71 -27.63 5.23
N ARG A 25 10.08 -27.25 6.34
CA ARG A 25 8.66 -27.51 6.61
C ARG A 25 7.75 -26.75 5.66
N ASP A 26 8.04 -25.45 5.42
CA ASP A 26 7.29 -24.58 4.53
C ASP A 26 7.26 -25.14 3.09
N LEU A 27 8.38 -25.67 2.62
CA LEU A 27 8.55 -26.23 1.28
C LEU A 27 8.27 -27.73 1.18
N HIS A 28 7.89 -28.41 2.27
CA HIS A 28 7.67 -29.86 2.33
C HIS A 28 8.87 -30.70 1.83
N ILE A 29 10.11 -30.27 2.14
CA ILE A 29 11.34 -30.96 1.77
C ILE A 29 12.23 -31.23 3.00
N GLY A 30 13.23 -32.09 2.84
CA GLY A 30 14.17 -32.37 3.93
C GLY A 30 15.12 -31.21 4.22
N GLN A 31 15.39 -30.90 5.50
CA GLN A 31 16.34 -29.86 5.90
C GLN A 31 17.75 -30.02 5.28
N PRO A 32 18.30 -31.26 5.08
CA PRO A 32 19.55 -31.43 4.37
C PRO A 32 19.51 -30.94 2.90
N VAL A 33 18.33 -31.00 2.25
CA VAL A 33 18.14 -30.49 0.89
C VAL A 33 18.24 -28.96 0.91
N VAL A 34 17.54 -28.31 1.85
CA VAL A 34 17.61 -26.84 2.02
C VAL A 34 19.05 -26.38 2.23
N SER A 35 19.79 -27.03 3.16
CA SER A 35 21.19 -26.68 3.43
C SER A 35 22.12 -26.86 2.23
N ARG A 36 21.96 -27.95 1.49
CA ARG A 36 22.75 -28.19 0.26
C ARG A 36 22.42 -27.18 -0.82
N THR A 37 21.16 -26.83 -1.00
CA THR A 37 20.72 -25.82 -1.97
C THR A 37 21.30 -24.46 -1.68
N VAL A 38 21.23 -24.00 -0.43
CA VAL A 38 21.82 -22.71 -0.02
C VAL A 38 23.34 -22.72 -0.30
N ALA A 39 24.06 -23.74 0.16
CA ALA A 39 25.51 -23.84 -0.06
C ALA A 39 25.89 -23.91 -1.56
N LEU A 40 25.04 -24.55 -2.39
CA LEU A 40 25.24 -24.57 -3.83
C LEU A 40 25.09 -23.17 -4.44
N VAL A 41 24.01 -22.47 -4.09
CA VAL A 41 23.75 -21.12 -4.63
C VAL A 41 24.85 -20.16 -4.17
N GLU A 42 25.22 -20.13 -2.89
CA GLU A 42 26.31 -19.29 -2.37
C GLU A 42 27.63 -19.52 -3.13
N ARG A 43 27.90 -20.77 -3.52
CA ARG A 43 29.08 -21.12 -4.33
C ARG A 43 28.94 -20.60 -5.77
N VAL A 44 27.75 -20.70 -6.37
CA VAL A 44 27.50 -20.22 -7.74
C VAL A 44 27.63 -18.70 -7.83
N VAL A 45 27.08 -17.99 -6.83
CA VAL A 45 27.11 -16.52 -6.80
C VAL A 45 28.41 -15.98 -6.16
N ASN A 46 29.26 -16.87 -5.68
CA ASN A 46 30.53 -16.55 -5.00
C ASN A 46 30.35 -15.55 -3.84
N ALA A 47 29.31 -15.72 -3.05
CA ALA A 47 29.00 -14.86 -1.91
C ALA A 47 28.27 -15.63 -0.80
N THR A 48 28.54 -15.30 0.45
CA THR A 48 27.76 -15.80 1.60
C THR A 48 26.47 -15.00 1.72
N LEU A 49 25.31 -15.66 1.56
CA LEU A 49 24.00 -15.02 1.59
C LEU A 49 23.38 -15.07 2.99
N PHE A 50 23.74 -16.09 3.80
CA PHE A 50 23.23 -16.28 5.14
C PHE A 50 24.36 -16.53 6.14
N THR A 51 24.30 -15.87 7.29
CA THR A 51 25.12 -16.18 8.45
C THR A 51 24.32 -17.02 9.45
N ARG A 52 24.99 -18.01 10.07
CA ARG A 52 24.39 -18.85 11.09
C ARG A 52 24.97 -18.47 12.44
N THR A 53 24.10 -18.09 13.36
CA THR A 53 24.42 -18.08 14.80
C THR A 53 23.86 -19.36 15.44
N THR A 54 24.20 -19.62 16.68
CA THR A 54 23.69 -20.80 17.41
C THR A 54 22.18 -20.77 17.64
N ARG A 55 21.50 -19.64 17.37
CA ARG A 55 20.08 -19.45 17.64
C ARG A 55 19.27 -18.91 16.45
N THR A 56 19.90 -18.25 15.47
CA THR A 56 19.20 -17.59 14.36
C THR A 56 19.97 -17.69 13.05
N VAL A 57 19.23 -17.57 11.94
CA VAL A 57 19.78 -17.38 10.60
C VAL A 57 19.55 -15.92 10.21
N GLU A 58 20.62 -15.24 9.85
CA GLU A 58 20.58 -13.83 9.44
C GLU A 58 20.98 -13.68 7.97
N VAL A 59 20.33 -12.76 7.29
CA VAL A 59 20.61 -12.44 5.88
C VAL A 59 21.76 -11.42 5.82
N THR A 60 22.82 -11.71 5.07
CA THR A 60 23.94 -10.79 4.85
C THR A 60 23.55 -9.63 3.91
N ASP A 61 24.40 -8.62 3.74
CA ASP A 61 24.18 -7.56 2.74
C ASP A 61 24.12 -8.13 1.31
N ALA A 62 25.03 -9.04 0.96
CA ALA A 62 25.00 -9.77 -0.30
C ALA A 62 23.71 -10.61 -0.42
N GLY A 63 23.29 -11.24 0.68
CA GLY A 63 22.02 -11.97 0.75
C GLY A 63 20.82 -11.09 0.48
N ARG A 64 20.74 -9.89 1.06
CA ARG A 64 19.67 -8.92 0.80
C ARG A 64 19.61 -8.53 -0.68
N ALA A 65 20.75 -8.22 -1.28
CA ALA A 65 20.82 -7.86 -2.69
C ALA A 65 20.40 -9.03 -3.59
N TYR A 66 20.88 -10.24 -3.33
CA TYR A 66 20.54 -11.40 -4.14
C TYR A 66 19.08 -11.84 -3.96
N LEU A 67 18.53 -11.77 -2.74
CA LEU A 67 17.13 -12.08 -2.47
C LEU A 67 16.18 -11.12 -3.18
N ALA A 68 16.54 -9.84 -3.32
CA ALA A 68 15.74 -8.90 -4.11
C ALA A 68 15.64 -9.35 -5.58
N ILE A 69 16.76 -9.79 -6.17
CA ILE A 69 16.79 -10.36 -7.54
C ILE A 69 15.97 -11.65 -7.60
N ALA A 70 16.19 -12.59 -6.67
CA ALA A 70 15.51 -13.88 -6.65
C ALA A 70 13.98 -13.71 -6.55
N ARG A 71 13.51 -12.82 -5.69
CA ARG A 71 12.08 -12.49 -5.56
C ARG A 71 11.49 -11.90 -6.83
N SER A 72 12.21 -11.01 -7.50
CA SER A 72 11.77 -10.44 -8.77
C SER A 72 11.63 -11.51 -9.86
N VAL A 73 12.56 -12.46 -9.93
CA VAL A 73 12.51 -13.58 -10.89
C VAL A 73 11.36 -14.55 -10.57
N LEU A 74 11.18 -14.92 -9.30
CA LEU A 74 10.06 -15.78 -8.85
C LEU A 74 8.71 -15.14 -9.17
N ALA A 75 8.55 -13.86 -8.84
CA ALA A 75 7.34 -13.12 -9.14
C ALA A 75 7.08 -13.00 -10.66
N ALA A 76 8.14 -12.89 -11.48
CA ALA A 76 8.00 -12.91 -12.94
C ALA A 76 7.52 -14.27 -13.48
N ALA A 77 8.04 -15.37 -12.92
CA ALA A 77 7.60 -16.72 -13.29
C ALA A 77 6.14 -16.95 -12.90
N ASP A 78 5.73 -16.59 -11.69
CA ASP A 78 4.34 -16.71 -11.22
C ASP A 78 3.37 -15.88 -12.07
N ARG A 79 3.79 -14.67 -12.48
CA ARG A 79 3.00 -13.86 -13.43
C ARG A 79 2.84 -14.54 -14.76
N GLY A 80 3.93 -15.12 -15.30
CA GLY A 80 3.87 -15.85 -16.57
C GLY A 80 2.85 -17.00 -16.53
N HIS A 81 2.82 -17.76 -15.43
CA HIS A 81 1.82 -18.79 -15.20
C HIS A 81 0.39 -18.20 -15.14
N ARG A 82 0.15 -17.18 -14.33
CA ARG A 82 -1.18 -16.53 -14.26
C ARG A 82 -1.63 -15.94 -15.60
N GLN A 83 -0.73 -15.35 -16.38
CA GLN A 83 -1.06 -14.85 -17.71
C GLN A 83 -1.44 -15.97 -18.68
N TRP A 84 -0.75 -17.11 -18.61
CA TRP A 84 -1.04 -18.29 -19.41
C TRP A 84 -2.40 -18.91 -19.03
N ASP A 85 -2.65 -19.05 -17.73
CA ASP A 85 -3.92 -19.56 -17.20
C ASP A 85 -5.08 -18.63 -17.60
N GLY A 86 -4.88 -17.33 -17.53
CA GLY A 86 -5.84 -16.32 -18.00
C GLY A 86 -6.09 -16.37 -19.52
N TYR A 87 -5.05 -16.65 -20.31
CA TYR A 87 -5.19 -16.86 -21.76
C TYR A 87 -6.00 -18.11 -22.08
N GLN A 88 -5.74 -19.24 -21.40
CA GLN A 88 -6.49 -20.49 -21.60
C GLN A 88 -7.95 -20.39 -21.13
N ALA A 89 -8.22 -19.62 -20.09
CA ALA A 89 -9.55 -19.43 -19.54
C ALA A 89 -10.44 -18.45 -20.34
N GLY A 90 -9.94 -17.87 -21.44
CA GLY A 90 -10.63 -16.81 -22.21
C GLY A 90 -10.89 -15.60 -21.31
N GLU A 91 -11.13 -14.43 -21.68
CA GLU A 91 -11.33 -13.15 -20.92
C GLU A 91 -11.34 -13.18 -19.37
N ASN A 92 -11.09 -14.34 -18.77
CA ASN A 92 -10.95 -14.55 -17.33
C ASN A 92 -9.54 -14.12 -16.91
N GLY A 93 -9.40 -13.47 -15.77
CA GLY A 93 -8.08 -13.05 -15.31
C GLY A 93 -8.07 -12.65 -13.85
N GLU A 94 -7.02 -13.05 -13.17
CA GLU A 94 -6.68 -12.56 -11.85
C GLU A 94 -5.89 -11.26 -12.00
N VAL A 95 -6.16 -10.28 -11.13
CA VAL A 95 -5.37 -9.06 -10.98
C VAL A 95 -5.00 -8.88 -9.51
N ALA A 96 -3.74 -8.58 -9.26
CA ALA A 96 -3.25 -8.22 -7.94
C ALA A 96 -2.97 -6.71 -7.87
N VAL A 97 -3.51 -6.03 -6.87
CA VAL A 97 -3.39 -4.58 -6.72
C VAL A 97 -2.97 -4.18 -5.31
N ALA A 98 -1.96 -3.30 -5.21
CA ALA A 98 -1.60 -2.63 -3.98
C ALA A 98 -2.31 -1.28 -3.91
N VAL A 99 -3.12 -1.08 -2.89
CA VAL A 99 -4.03 0.06 -2.75
C VAL A 99 -3.77 0.79 -1.44
N LEU A 100 -3.81 2.10 -1.48
CA LEU A 100 -3.75 2.91 -0.25
C LEU A 100 -4.97 2.58 0.64
N PRO A 101 -4.79 2.43 1.97
CA PRO A 101 -5.87 2.10 2.91
C PRO A 101 -7.11 2.99 2.78
N SER A 102 -6.89 4.28 2.51
CA SER A 102 -7.97 5.24 2.30
C SER A 102 -8.80 4.99 1.04
N VAL A 103 -8.22 4.35 0.02
CA VAL A 103 -8.88 4.04 -1.26
C VAL A 103 -9.49 2.64 -1.23
N ALA A 104 -8.84 1.71 -0.53
CA ALA A 104 -9.31 0.34 -0.39
C ALA A 104 -10.74 0.26 0.17
N ALA A 105 -11.06 1.10 1.15
CA ALA A 105 -12.37 1.15 1.77
C ALA A 105 -13.41 1.99 1.00
N THR A 106 -12.99 2.82 0.03
CA THR A 106 -13.86 3.81 -0.61
C THR A 106 -14.12 3.49 -2.08
N VAL A 107 -13.18 3.76 -2.96
CA VAL A 107 -13.34 3.66 -4.42
C VAL A 107 -13.22 2.23 -4.92
N LEU A 108 -12.30 1.46 -4.34
CA LEU A 108 -11.98 0.10 -4.78
C LEU A 108 -13.19 -0.85 -4.87
N PRO A 109 -14.15 -0.87 -3.91
CA PRO A 109 -15.30 -1.77 -3.99
C PRO A 109 -16.13 -1.59 -5.26
N ALA A 110 -16.31 -0.36 -5.73
CA ALA A 110 -17.01 -0.07 -6.98
C ALA A 110 -16.25 -0.61 -8.20
N ALA A 111 -14.93 -0.44 -8.23
CA ALA A 111 -14.08 -0.94 -9.29
C ALA A 111 -14.07 -2.49 -9.33
N VAL A 112 -13.97 -3.15 -8.19
CA VAL A 112 -14.02 -4.62 -8.09
C VAL A 112 -15.36 -5.14 -8.60
N ARG A 113 -16.48 -4.55 -8.16
CA ARG A 113 -17.82 -4.90 -8.63
C ARG A 113 -17.94 -4.80 -10.15
N GLU A 114 -17.46 -3.71 -10.74
CA GLU A 114 -17.53 -3.52 -12.19
C GLU A 114 -16.63 -4.50 -12.95
N PHE A 115 -15.44 -4.76 -12.45
CA PHE A 115 -14.50 -5.70 -13.06
C PHE A 115 -15.02 -7.14 -13.06
N THR A 116 -15.68 -7.59 -11.97
CA THR A 116 -16.15 -8.96 -11.78
C THR A 116 -17.55 -9.20 -12.32
N ARG A 117 -18.33 -8.12 -12.59
CA ARG A 117 -19.74 -8.22 -13.01
C ARG A 117 -19.90 -9.08 -14.28
N GLY A 118 -20.68 -10.18 -14.16
CA GLY A 118 -20.98 -11.07 -15.29
C GLY A 118 -19.79 -11.88 -15.81
N ARG A 119 -18.69 -11.93 -15.06
CA ARG A 119 -17.44 -12.60 -15.46
C ARG A 119 -16.91 -13.48 -14.32
N PRO A 120 -17.44 -14.72 -14.16
CA PRO A 120 -17.16 -15.57 -13.00
C PRO A 120 -15.70 -16.02 -12.87
N GLY A 121 -14.91 -15.91 -13.95
CA GLY A 121 -13.47 -16.24 -13.93
C GLY A 121 -12.57 -15.06 -13.57
N ARG A 122 -13.11 -13.88 -13.24
CA ARG A 122 -12.31 -12.73 -12.79
C ARG A 122 -12.22 -12.67 -11.28
N SER A 123 -11.00 -12.47 -10.79
CA SER A 123 -10.73 -12.28 -9.38
C SER A 123 -9.76 -11.11 -9.16
N VAL A 124 -9.82 -10.50 -7.97
CA VAL A 124 -8.95 -9.40 -7.57
C VAL A 124 -8.32 -9.73 -6.22
N THR A 125 -7.00 -9.77 -6.17
CA THR A 125 -6.25 -9.84 -4.91
C THR A 125 -5.85 -8.44 -4.49
N VAL A 126 -6.29 -8.01 -3.32
CA VAL A 126 -6.07 -6.66 -2.80
C VAL A 126 -5.04 -6.68 -1.68
N TYR A 127 -4.02 -5.87 -1.81
CA TYR A 127 -3.05 -5.57 -0.77
C TYR A 127 -3.29 -4.14 -0.27
N ASP A 128 -3.89 -4.04 0.91
CA ASP A 128 -4.15 -2.76 1.60
C ASP A 128 -2.89 -2.37 2.37
N VAL A 129 -2.02 -1.58 1.72
CA VAL A 129 -0.66 -1.28 2.19
C VAL A 129 -0.30 0.19 1.97
N PRO A 130 0.68 0.72 2.73
CA PRO A 130 1.28 2.03 2.46
C PRO A 130 1.90 2.11 1.06
N ALA A 131 2.01 3.33 0.52
CA ALA A 131 2.51 3.57 -0.84
C ALA A 131 3.89 2.97 -1.11
N ASP A 132 4.83 3.12 -0.20
CA ASP A 132 6.21 2.58 -0.37
C ASP A 132 6.22 1.06 -0.44
N GLU A 133 5.40 0.39 0.37
CA GLU A 133 5.25 -1.06 0.34
C GLU A 133 4.60 -1.51 -0.97
N GLY A 134 3.52 -0.83 -1.41
CA GLY A 134 2.86 -1.10 -2.69
C GLY A 134 3.79 -0.91 -3.89
N LEU A 135 4.61 0.14 -3.90
CA LEU A 135 5.63 0.37 -4.93
C LEU A 135 6.69 -0.73 -4.95
N ASN A 136 7.14 -1.18 -3.79
CA ASN A 136 8.09 -2.29 -3.68
C ASN A 136 7.48 -3.60 -4.19
N MET A 137 6.21 -3.86 -3.88
CA MET A 137 5.47 -5.01 -4.42
C MET A 137 5.34 -4.94 -5.94
N LEU A 138 5.05 -3.76 -6.51
CA LEU A 138 4.98 -3.55 -7.96
C LEU A 138 6.33 -3.80 -8.64
N LYS A 139 7.40 -3.24 -8.08
CA LYS A 139 8.79 -3.46 -8.57
C LYS A 139 9.20 -4.93 -8.50
N ALA A 140 8.86 -5.61 -7.40
CA ALA A 140 9.10 -7.03 -7.24
C ALA A 140 8.16 -7.90 -8.10
N GLY A 141 7.11 -7.29 -8.68
CA GLY A 141 6.11 -7.97 -9.48
C GLY A 141 5.14 -8.87 -8.70
N HIS A 142 4.95 -8.58 -7.44
CA HIS A 142 3.93 -9.24 -6.63
C HIS A 142 2.52 -8.71 -6.93
N VAL A 143 2.42 -7.49 -7.48
CA VAL A 143 1.17 -6.89 -7.92
C VAL A 143 1.29 -6.38 -9.36
N ASP A 144 0.16 -6.27 -10.05
CA ASP A 144 0.06 -5.75 -11.41
C ASP A 144 -0.08 -4.23 -11.43
N LEU A 145 -0.71 -3.70 -10.38
CA LEU A 145 -1.03 -2.29 -10.20
C LEU A 145 -0.66 -1.84 -8.77
N ALA A 146 -0.19 -0.61 -8.62
CA ALA A 146 0.02 -0.02 -7.30
C ALA A 146 -0.41 1.44 -7.27
N MET A 147 -0.92 1.89 -6.12
CA MET A 147 -1.25 3.30 -5.89
C MET A 147 -0.16 3.99 -5.09
N CYS A 148 0.18 5.21 -5.49
CA CYS A 148 1.09 6.08 -4.74
C CYS A 148 0.64 7.54 -4.82
N GLU A 149 1.28 8.40 -4.03
CA GLU A 149 1.11 9.84 -4.12
C GLU A 149 2.08 10.48 -5.13
N ALA A 150 1.69 11.63 -5.69
CA ALA A 150 2.43 12.34 -6.74
C ALA A 150 3.92 12.60 -6.43
N ARG A 151 4.29 12.73 -5.16
CA ARG A 151 5.69 12.97 -4.74
C ARG A 151 6.62 11.77 -4.95
N GLN A 152 6.09 10.58 -5.18
CA GLN A 152 6.84 9.31 -5.30
C GLN A 152 7.00 8.87 -6.76
N THR A 153 6.59 9.70 -7.72
CA THR A 153 6.53 9.35 -9.15
C THR A 153 7.86 9.43 -9.92
N HIS A 154 9.01 9.55 -9.26
CA HIS A 154 10.31 9.34 -9.93
C HIS A 154 10.52 7.85 -10.23
N LEU A 155 9.73 7.37 -11.20
CA LEU A 155 9.64 5.94 -11.50
C LEU A 155 10.54 5.58 -12.67
N ALA A 156 11.06 4.36 -12.60
CA ALA A 156 11.81 3.75 -13.68
C ALA A 156 10.93 3.63 -14.95
N PRO A 157 11.54 3.62 -16.16
CA PRO A 157 10.82 3.59 -17.43
C PRO A 157 9.89 2.39 -17.65
N ASP A 158 9.92 1.40 -16.74
CA ASP A 158 9.14 0.17 -16.83
C ASP A 158 7.69 0.30 -16.35
N PHE A 159 7.25 1.49 -15.92
CA PHE A 159 5.89 1.71 -15.42
C PHE A 159 5.17 2.79 -16.21
N ALA A 160 3.89 2.54 -16.51
CA ALA A 160 2.99 3.56 -16.98
C ALA A 160 2.40 4.34 -15.79
N ASP A 161 2.57 5.66 -15.78
CA ASP A 161 1.97 6.53 -14.76
C ASP A 161 0.60 7.02 -15.23
N VAL A 162 -0.43 6.77 -14.42
CA VAL A 162 -1.79 7.24 -14.67
C VAL A 162 -2.29 8.04 -13.48
N GLN A 163 -2.53 9.32 -13.66
CA GLN A 163 -3.14 10.16 -12.65
C GLN A 163 -4.64 9.84 -12.49
N LEU A 164 -5.06 9.47 -11.27
CA LEU A 164 -6.44 9.07 -10.99
C LEU A 164 -7.30 10.18 -10.39
N LEU A 165 -6.76 10.94 -9.45
CA LEU A 165 -7.47 11.97 -8.71
C LEU A 165 -6.90 13.35 -8.98
N THR A 166 -7.80 14.30 -9.09
CA THR A 166 -7.43 15.70 -9.29
C THR A 166 -7.44 16.50 -8.00
N ALA A 167 -8.31 16.20 -7.04
CA ALA A 167 -8.40 16.92 -5.78
C ALA A 167 -9.06 16.10 -4.68
N ASP A 168 -8.28 15.68 -3.70
CA ASP A 168 -8.71 15.15 -2.42
C ASP A 168 -7.98 15.98 -1.36
N THR A 169 -8.71 16.78 -0.59
CA THR A 169 -8.13 17.72 0.39
C THR A 169 -8.18 17.15 1.79
N LEU A 170 -7.27 17.59 2.66
CA LEU A 170 -7.37 17.31 4.08
C LEU A 170 -8.41 18.22 4.73
N VAL A 171 -9.19 17.64 5.62
CA VAL A 171 -10.14 18.33 6.49
C VAL A 171 -9.87 17.98 7.95
N ALA A 172 -10.21 18.90 8.85
CA ALA A 172 -10.17 18.61 10.28
C ALA A 172 -11.36 17.75 10.67
N VAL A 173 -11.14 16.78 11.57
CA VAL A 173 -12.18 16.00 12.23
C VAL A 173 -12.06 16.12 13.73
N MET A 174 -13.19 16.30 14.42
CA MET A 174 -13.25 16.57 15.84
C MET A 174 -14.55 16.06 16.45
N PRO A 175 -14.68 15.99 17.78
CA PRO A 175 -15.96 15.78 18.43
C PRO A 175 -16.97 16.88 18.08
N PRO A 176 -18.27 16.59 17.96
CA PRO A 176 -19.29 17.58 17.58
C PRO A 176 -19.36 18.78 18.55
N ASP A 177 -19.04 18.55 19.82
CA ASP A 177 -19.06 19.58 20.88
C ASP A 177 -17.76 20.39 20.94
N SER A 178 -16.81 20.15 20.04
CA SER A 178 -15.57 20.93 19.96
C SER A 178 -15.85 22.38 19.58
N PRO A 179 -15.21 23.38 20.24
CA PRO A 179 -15.32 24.77 19.81
C PRO A 179 -14.96 25.02 18.34
N LEU A 180 -14.07 24.19 17.79
CA LEU A 180 -13.67 24.25 16.39
C LEU A 180 -14.80 23.84 15.43
N ALA A 181 -15.75 23.03 15.88
CA ALA A 181 -16.87 22.56 15.04
C ALA A 181 -17.85 23.70 14.65
N ALA A 182 -17.83 24.82 15.39
CA ALA A 182 -18.65 25.99 15.11
C ALA A 182 -18.05 26.94 14.05
N LEU A 183 -16.82 26.66 13.59
CA LEU A 183 -16.13 27.49 12.59
C LEU A 183 -16.41 26.96 11.17
N ASP A 184 -16.55 27.89 10.21
CA ASP A 184 -16.71 27.55 8.79
C ASP A 184 -15.44 26.96 8.18
N GLU A 185 -14.26 27.37 8.70
CA GLU A 185 -12.94 26.86 8.32
C GLU A 185 -11.96 26.95 9.50
N ILE A 186 -10.90 26.15 9.49
CA ILE A 186 -9.90 26.06 10.53
C ILE A 186 -8.51 26.15 9.91
N THR A 187 -7.63 26.96 10.50
CA THR A 187 -6.21 26.96 10.12
C THR A 187 -5.45 25.82 10.82
N TRP A 188 -4.33 25.39 10.24
CA TRP A 188 -3.42 24.43 10.89
C TRP A 188 -2.91 24.93 12.24
N ALA A 189 -2.71 26.27 12.38
CA ALA A 189 -2.31 26.87 13.63
C ALA A 189 -3.38 26.74 14.72
N GLN A 190 -4.66 26.89 14.38
CA GLN A 190 -5.76 26.67 15.32
C GLN A 190 -5.88 25.20 15.70
N LEU A 191 -5.77 24.28 14.72
CA LEU A 191 -5.81 22.85 14.97
C LEU A 191 -4.68 22.39 15.89
N ALA A 192 -3.47 22.97 15.77
CA ALA A 192 -2.30 22.64 16.57
C ALA A 192 -2.45 23.00 18.07
N GLN A 193 -3.40 23.84 18.43
CA GLN A 193 -3.65 24.21 19.83
C GLN A 193 -4.39 23.13 20.62
N HIS A 194 -4.92 22.10 19.91
CA HIS A 194 -5.66 21.00 20.52
C HIS A 194 -4.82 19.72 20.58
N PRO A 195 -5.12 18.80 21.52
CA PRO A 195 -4.54 17.47 21.50
C PRO A 195 -4.79 16.80 20.14
N PHE A 196 -3.73 16.28 19.52
CA PHE A 196 -3.81 15.73 18.16
C PHE A 196 -3.67 14.22 18.15
N VAL A 197 -4.58 13.55 17.44
CA VAL A 197 -4.53 12.13 17.16
C VAL A 197 -3.90 11.95 15.79
N ALA A 198 -2.66 11.49 15.76
CA ALA A 198 -1.85 11.39 14.54
C ALA A 198 -1.88 9.99 13.91
N LEU A 199 -1.63 9.90 12.61
CA LEU A 199 -1.24 8.64 11.98
C LEU A 199 0.24 8.36 12.24
N LEU A 200 0.63 7.06 12.21
CA LEU A 200 2.03 6.66 12.33
C LEU A 200 2.88 7.22 11.18
N PRO A 201 4.18 7.48 11.40
CA PRO A 201 5.12 7.77 10.33
C PRO A 201 5.11 6.67 9.25
N GLY A 202 5.32 7.06 7.99
CA GLY A 202 5.22 6.16 6.82
C GLY A 202 3.81 6.12 6.20
N SER A 203 2.78 6.67 6.85
CA SER A 203 1.49 6.94 6.20
C SER A 203 1.60 8.17 5.30
N SER A 204 1.07 8.08 4.08
CA SER A 204 0.99 9.21 3.17
C SER A 204 0.15 10.36 3.72
N VAL A 205 -0.93 10.05 4.44
CA VAL A 205 -1.75 11.06 5.12
C VAL A 205 -0.97 11.73 6.24
N ARG A 206 -0.11 11.00 6.99
CA ARG A 206 0.76 11.60 7.99
C ARG A 206 1.74 12.59 7.35
N ALA A 207 2.37 12.25 6.24
CA ALA A 207 3.27 13.16 5.54
C ALA A 207 2.57 14.45 5.08
N LEU A 208 1.30 14.36 4.71
CA LEU A 208 0.49 15.54 4.33
C LEU A 208 0.09 16.37 5.54
N THR A 209 -0.24 15.76 6.68
CA THR A 209 -0.52 16.49 7.92
C THR A 209 0.73 17.20 8.44
N ASP A 210 1.88 16.53 8.43
CA ASP A 210 3.16 17.14 8.80
C ASP A 210 3.47 18.34 7.88
N PHE A 211 3.28 18.19 6.56
CA PHE A 211 3.44 19.29 5.61
C PHE A 211 2.50 20.48 5.92
N GLY A 212 1.24 20.24 6.28
CA GLY A 212 0.30 21.30 6.64
C GLY A 212 0.73 22.06 7.88
N PHE A 213 1.17 21.36 8.91
CA PHE A 213 1.70 21.99 10.15
C PHE A 213 3.01 22.73 9.91
N ASP A 214 3.94 22.15 9.17
CA ASP A 214 5.23 22.79 8.83
C ASP A 214 5.02 24.07 8.02
N ALA A 215 4.14 24.04 7.01
CA ALA A 215 3.82 25.21 6.19
C ALA A 215 3.16 26.34 7.01
N ALA A 216 2.39 25.98 8.02
CA ALA A 216 1.83 26.95 8.99
C ALA A 216 2.81 27.33 10.10
N SER A 217 4.07 26.89 10.04
CA SER A 217 5.11 27.14 11.06
C SER A 217 4.64 26.77 12.48
N THR A 218 3.93 25.66 12.61
CA THR A 218 3.37 25.17 13.87
C THR A 218 3.60 23.66 14.04
N SER A 219 3.37 23.15 15.23
CA SER A 219 3.53 21.74 15.54
C SER A 219 2.45 21.29 16.53
N PRO A 220 1.67 20.25 16.23
CA PRO A 220 0.64 19.77 17.12
C PRO A 220 1.24 18.97 18.27
N ARG A 221 0.60 19.01 19.44
CA ARG A 221 0.88 18.06 20.51
C ARG A 221 0.22 16.71 20.17
N ALA A 222 0.99 15.80 19.56
CA ALA A 222 0.50 14.44 19.32
C ALA A 222 0.30 13.70 20.65
N LEU A 223 -0.95 13.41 20.99
CA LEU A 223 -1.31 12.70 22.21
C LEU A 223 -1.31 11.18 21.97
N VAL A 224 -1.80 10.75 20.81
CA VAL A 224 -1.87 9.34 20.40
C VAL A 224 -1.45 9.23 18.95
N THR A 225 -0.81 8.12 18.62
CA THR A 225 -0.52 7.74 17.23
C THR A 225 -1.17 6.40 16.90
N ALA A 226 -1.82 6.29 15.73
CA ALA A 226 -2.49 5.09 15.29
C ALA A 226 -2.10 4.74 13.82
N ARG A 227 -2.24 3.48 13.44
CA ARG A 227 -1.92 3.04 12.06
C ARG A 227 -3.02 3.40 11.07
N GLY A 228 -4.28 3.26 11.45
CA GLY A 228 -5.44 3.33 10.55
C GLY A 228 -6.36 4.51 10.82
N ILE A 229 -6.89 5.09 9.75
CA ILE A 229 -7.87 6.19 9.82
C ILE A 229 -9.12 5.83 10.64
N PRO A 230 -9.70 4.61 10.54
CA PRO A 230 -10.83 4.23 11.40
C PRO A 230 -10.50 4.29 12.90
N THR A 231 -9.30 3.89 13.29
CA THR A 231 -8.83 4.00 14.69
C THR A 231 -8.70 5.46 15.12
N VAL A 232 -8.12 6.31 14.25
CA VAL A 232 -8.04 7.75 14.49
C VAL A 232 -9.44 8.33 14.68
N ALA A 233 -10.38 8.02 13.80
CA ALA A 233 -11.76 8.50 13.89
C ALA A 233 -12.46 8.05 15.19
N GLY A 234 -12.28 6.80 15.60
CA GLY A 234 -12.81 6.29 16.87
C GLY A 234 -12.23 7.02 18.11
N LEU A 235 -10.93 7.31 18.10
CA LEU A 235 -10.28 8.07 19.16
C LEU A 235 -10.78 9.52 19.22
N VAL A 236 -10.97 10.16 18.06
CA VAL A 236 -11.55 11.51 17.98
C VAL A 236 -13.00 11.51 18.46
N ALA A 237 -13.82 10.54 18.04
CA ALA A 237 -15.19 10.41 18.52
C ALA A 237 -15.31 10.16 20.04
N ALA A 238 -14.25 9.59 20.64
CA ALA A 238 -14.13 9.40 22.09
C ALA A 238 -13.53 10.62 22.82
N ASP A 239 -13.47 11.78 22.17
CA ASP A 239 -12.96 13.05 22.72
C ASP A 239 -11.50 13.00 23.21
N ILE A 240 -10.66 12.17 22.57
CA ILE A 240 -9.23 12.10 22.90
C ILE A 240 -8.46 13.30 22.30
N GLY A 241 -9.01 13.89 21.24
CA GLY A 241 -8.42 15.04 20.55
C GLY A 241 -9.01 15.26 19.17
N VAL A 242 -8.30 16.01 18.35
CA VAL A 242 -8.68 16.31 16.95
C VAL A 242 -7.72 15.63 15.98
N SER A 243 -8.11 15.55 14.71
CA SER A 243 -7.24 14.99 13.67
C SER A 243 -7.48 15.67 12.31
N ALA A 244 -6.68 15.30 11.31
CA ALA A 244 -6.89 15.68 9.91
C ALA A 244 -6.89 14.43 9.03
N VAL A 245 -7.90 14.31 8.17
CA VAL A 245 -8.08 13.17 7.27
C VAL A 245 -8.45 13.66 5.86
N PRO A 246 -8.19 12.84 4.82
CA PRO A 246 -8.65 13.14 3.47
C PRO A 246 -10.18 13.15 3.36
N THR A 247 -10.74 14.07 2.60
CA THR A 247 -12.20 14.14 2.34
C THR A 247 -12.73 12.83 1.75
N GLY A 248 -11.95 12.14 0.94
CA GLY A 248 -12.34 10.88 0.30
C GLY A 248 -12.63 9.72 1.27
N VAL A 249 -12.23 9.81 2.55
CA VAL A 249 -12.53 8.75 3.54
C VAL A 249 -13.79 9.02 4.36
N LEU A 250 -14.33 10.23 4.34
CA LEU A 250 -15.49 10.61 5.16
C LEU A 250 -16.69 9.64 5.02
N PRO A 251 -17.04 9.16 3.82
CA PRO A 251 -18.18 8.24 3.67
C PRO A 251 -18.06 6.93 4.46
N VAL A 252 -16.84 6.44 4.72
CA VAL A 252 -16.62 5.21 5.48
C VAL A 252 -16.45 5.45 6.99
N LEU A 253 -16.39 6.71 7.41
CA LEU A 253 -16.36 7.11 8.80
C LEU A 253 -17.75 7.42 9.36
N GLY A 254 -18.80 7.33 8.55
CA GLY A 254 -20.17 7.73 8.89
C GLY A 254 -20.83 7.00 10.05
N SER A 255 -20.22 5.93 10.59
CA SER A 255 -20.63 5.28 11.84
C SER A 255 -20.12 6.03 13.10
N GLN A 256 -19.20 6.97 12.93
CA GLN A 256 -18.63 7.78 14.00
C GLN A 256 -19.28 9.17 13.98
N THR A 257 -19.68 9.64 15.16
CA THR A 257 -20.22 11.00 15.30
C THR A 257 -19.05 11.99 15.34
N LEU A 258 -18.75 12.63 14.20
CA LEU A 258 -17.66 13.58 14.03
C LEU A 258 -18.17 14.86 13.39
N ALA A 259 -17.69 16.00 13.87
CA ALA A 259 -17.72 17.24 13.12
C ALA A 259 -16.56 17.30 12.14
N VAL A 260 -16.82 17.88 10.97
CA VAL A 260 -15.85 18.01 9.87
C VAL A 260 -15.80 19.46 9.44
N THR A 261 -14.59 20.05 9.43
CA THR A 261 -14.39 21.45 9.03
C THR A 261 -13.23 21.55 8.03
N PRO A 262 -13.34 22.35 6.96
CA PRO A 262 -12.25 22.60 6.03
C PRO A 262 -10.99 23.11 6.71
N LEU A 263 -9.81 22.64 6.25
CA LEU A 263 -8.50 23.12 6.67
C LEU A 263 -7.94 24.10 5.65
N THR A 264 -7.46 25.25 6.14
CA THR A 264 -6.90 26.35 5.34
C THR A 264 -5.50 26.73 5.86
N ASP A 265 -4.81 27.60 5.11
CA ASP A 265 -3.50 28.17 5.45
C ASP A 265 -2.41 27.14 5.80
N PRO A 266 -2.04 26.24 4.83
CA PRO A 266 -2.51 26.12 3.46
C PRO A 266 -3.63 25.08 3.27
N VAL A 267 -4.36 25.15 2.17
CA VAL A 267 -5.17 23.99 1.70
C VAL A 267 -4.23 22.89 1.23
N VAL A 268 -4.23 21.77 1.93
CA VAL A 268 -3.38 20.62 1.60
C VAL A 268 -4.12 19.65 0.69
N THR A 269 -3.63 19.51 -0.53
CA THR A 269 -4.23 18.64 -1.56
C THR A 269 -3.41 17.37 -1.73
N ARG A 270 -4.09 16.23 -1.81
CA ARG A 270 -3.52 14.92 -2.12
C ARG A 270 -3.80 14.58 -3.58
N ARG A 271 -2.80 14.05 -4.28
CA ARG A 271 -2.94 13.49 -5.63
C ARG A 271 -2.51 12.04 -5.60
N ILE A 272 -3.37 11.14 -6.04
CA ILE A 272 -3.10 9.72 -6.08
C ILE A 272 -2.87 9.30 -7.52
N HIS A 273 -1.78 8.58 -7.74
CA HIS A 273 -1.40 7.99 -9.00
C HIS A 273 -1.57 6.48 -8.96
N LEU A 274 -2.04 5.91 -10.06
CA LEU A 274 -2.01 4.48 -10.30
C LEU A 274 -0.83 4.18 -11.22
N LEU A 275 -0.03 3.23 -10.81
CA LEU A 275 1.08 2.71 -11.57
C LEU A 275 0.77 1.31 -12.05
N GLU A 276 1.12 1.03 -13.29
CA GLU A 276 0.93 -0.25 -13.95
C GLU A 276 2.26 -0.72 -14.54
N ARG A 277 2.50 -2.00 -14.53
CA ARG A 277 3.67 -2.56 -15.23
C ARG A 277 3.46 -2.52 -16.74
N THR A 278 4.57 -2.38 -17.46
CA THR A 278 4.59 -2.40 -18.92
C THR A 278 5.33 -3.67 -19.40
N PRO A 279 4.74 -4.49 -20.32
CA PRO A 279 3.36 -4.41 -20.80
C PRO A 279 2.34 -4.90 -19.75
N PRO A 280 1.13 -4.33 -19.71
CA PRO A 280 0.07 -4.79 -18.80
C PRO A 280 -0.54 -6.11 -19.25
N SER A 281 -1.04 -6.90 -18.29
CA SER A 281 -1.91 -8.02 -18.64
C SER A 281 -3.29 -7.52 -19.10
N PRO A 282 -4.05 -8.29 -19.90
CA PRO A 282 -5.42 -7.92 -20.28
C PRO A 282 -6.33 -7.67 -19.05
N ALA A 283 -6.16 -8.46 -17.98
CA ALA A 283 -6.90 -8.30 -16.74
C ALA A 283 -6.52 -7.01 -16.01
N ALA A 284 -5.21 -6.71 -15.89
CA ALA A 284 -4.72 -5.46 -15.29
C ALA A 284 -5.25 -4.24 -16.04
N HIS A 285 -5.18 -4.26 -17.38
CA HIS A 285 -5.72 -3.18 -18.21
C HIS A 285 -7.23 -2.97 -18.00
N ALA A 286 -8.01 -4.07 -17.95
CA ALA A 286 -9.45 -4.01 -17.72
C ALA A 286 -9.77 -3.49 -16.29
N PHE A 287 -9.00 -3.93 -15.29
CA PHE A 287 -9.18 -3.46 -13.91
C PHE A 287 -8.79 -1.99 -13.75
N ARG A 288 -7.69 -1.56 -14.37
CA ARG A 288 -7.29 -0.15 -14.42
C ARG A 288 -8.43 0.72 -14.93
N LYS A 289 -9.07 0.29 -16.04
CA LYS A 289 -10.23 1.02 -16.58
C LYS A 289 -11.37 1.10 -15.56
N ALA A 290 -11.77 -0.03 -14.96
CA ALA A 290 -12.82 -0.05 -13.94
C ALA A 290 -12.50 0.84 -12.74
N LEU A 291 -11.24 0.89 -12.33
CA LEU A 291 -10.78 1.74 -11.23
C LEU A 291 -10.82 3.23 -11.60
N THR A 292 -10.38 3.59 -12.80
CA THR A 292 -10.44 4.97 -13.31
C THR A 292 -11.90 5.45 -13.44
N ASP A 293 -12.77 4.61 -13.96
CA ASP A 293 -14.20 4.90 -14.08
C ASP A 293 -14.85 5.08 -12.69
N ALA A 294 -14.49 4.22 -11.71
CA ALA A 294 -14.97 4.35 -10.34
C ALA A 294 -14.52 5.67 -9.68
N TYR A 295 -13.28 6.11 -9.93
CA TYR A 295 -12.80 7.41 -9.47
C TYR A 295 -13.54 8.59 -10.11
N ALA A 296 -13.83 8.53 -11.40
CA ALA A 296 -14.57 9.57 -12.08
C ALA A 296 -15.99 9.79 -11.51
N LEU A 297 -16.56 8.72 -10.95
CA LEU A 297 -17.89 8.75 -10.31
C LEU A 297 -17.83 9.03 -8.81
N TRP A 298 -16.65 8.98 -8.20
CA TRP A 298 -16.47 9.21 -6.77
C TRP A 298 -16.64 10.72 -6.48
N PRO A 299 -17.48 11.10 -5.51
CA PRO A 299 -17.69 12.51 -5.18
C PRO A 299 -16.43 13.09 -4.52
N ALA A 300 -15.49 13.54 -5.34
CA ALA A 300 -14.28 14.24 -4.93
C ALA A 300 -14.53 15.69 -4.50
N LYS A 301 -15.80 16.11 -4.47
CA LYS A 301 -16.20 17.43 -4.02
C LYS A 301 -16.73 17.30 -2.60
N GLY A 302 -16.07 18.00 -1.66
CA GLY A 302 -16.54 18.22 -0.32
C GLY A 302 -17.93 18.88 -0.27
N SER A 303 -18.93 18.17 -0.70
CA SER A 303 -20.29 18.40 -0.31
C SER A 303 -20.55 17.48 0.87
N ALA A 304 -20.37 18.00 2.07
CA ALA A 304 -21.06 17.47 3.23
C ALA A 304 -22.54 17.32 2.90
N PRO A 305 -23.20 16.25 3.39
CA PRO A 305 -24.64 16.11 3.29
C PRO A 305 -25.35 17.26 3.99
#